data_d4953212f9166c8902de825ffe3687dd
#
_entry.id   d4953212f9166c8902de825ffe3687dd
#
_cell.length_a   1.000
_cell.length_b   1.000
_cell.length_c   1.000
_cell.angle_alpha   90.00
_cell.angle_beta   90.00
_cell.angle_gamma   90.00
#
_symmetry.space_group_name_H-M   'P 1'
#
loop_
_entity.id
_entity.type
_entity.pdbx_description
1 polymer ?
#
loop_
_entity_poly.entity_id
_entity_poly.type
_entity_poly.pdbx_seq_one_letter_code
_entity_poly.pdbx_strand_id
1 'polypeptide(L)'
;MSVCIYAGGNWVVPRIMIDYAPRHILPSGVFIWREKTMDIRENLDLISREMQEAMQTVSSLQELEALKVKVLGKKGSLTALLRSMGQLSPEDRPKAGQMINETREQLTALLEEKQQALSSAEKEMRLKKEAIDVTEPRDLPEVGTIHPMQLVLNEVLDCFTSLGYKVVEGPEVELDHYNFELLNLPKNHPARDAQDTFYIDDNVVLRTHTSPVQARTMLTQKPPIRIVCPGRVFRADEMDATHSPVFHQIEGLVIDKNISMGDLKGTLDAFAKRLYGDDIEVRFRPSFFPFTEPSAEVDLTCFNCHGKGCKVCKGTGWIEVLGCGMVNPKVLEMCGIDSKVYSGFAFGIGLERITMLRYGIKDLRLLFEGDLRFLKQFR
;
A
#
# COMPACT_ATOMS: atom_id res chain seq x y z
N MET A 1 6.30 -7.84 31.93
CA MET A 1 4.90 -8.08 31.52
C MET A 1 4.00 -7.47 32.58
N SER A 2 3.48 -6.30 32.35
CA SER A 2 2.52 -5.64 33.24
C SER A 2 1.14 -5.78 32.63
N VAL A 3 0.28 -6.55 33.25
CA VAL A 3 -1.11 -6.72 32.86
C VAL A 3 -1.91 -5.58 33.45
N CYS A 4 -2.49 -4.72 32.63
CA CYS A 4 -3.48 -3.75 33.05
C CYS A 4 -4.85 -4.44 33.13
N ILE A 5 -5.47 -4.43 34.32
CA ILE A 5 -6.84 -4.90 34.51
C ILE A 5 -7.76 -3.69 34.53
N TYR A 6 -8.76 -3.69 33.68
CA TYR A 6 -9.80 -2.66 33.62
C TYR A 6 -10.96 -3.04 34.52
N ALA A 7 -11.27 -2.21 35.49
CA ALA A 7 -12.50 -2.33 36.28
C ALA A 7 -13.01 -0.94 36.67
N GLY A 8 -14.17 -0.57 36.14
CA GLY A 8 -15.00 0.50 36.68
C GLY A 8 -14.48 1.93 36.60
N GLY A 9 -14.26 2.44 35.39
CA GLY A 9 -14.35 3.90 35.14
C GLY A 9 -13.23 4.83 35.58
N ASN A 10 -12.17 4.35 36.25
CA ASN A 10 -11.03 5.20 36.63
C ASN A 10 -9.71 4.42 36.54
N TRP A 11 -8.69 5.05 35.97
CA TRP A 11 -7.35 4.50 35.89
C TRP A 11 -6.66 4.63 37.25
N VAL A 12 -6.40 3.51 37.93
CA VAL A 12 -5.56 3.47 39.16
C VAL A 12 -4.16 3.07 38.74
N VAL A 13 -3.23 4.01 38.85
CA VAL A 13 -1.80 3.76 38.69
C VAL A 13 -1.26 3.27 40.02
N PRO A 14 -0.66 2.09 40.14
CA PRO A 14 -0.02 1.68 41.38
C PRO A 14 1.19 2.57 41.66
N ARG A 15 1.15 3.26 42.77
CA ARG A 15 2.26 4.05 43.31
C ARG A 15 3.34 3.07 43.77
N ILE A 16 4.39 2.90 42.98
CA ILE A 16 5.59 2.17 43.41
C ILE A 16 6.25 3.02 44.47
N MET A 17 6.16 2.58 45.70
CA MET A 17 7.02 3.09 46.79
C MET A 17 8.44 2.65 46.49
N ILE A 18 9.28 3.60 46.09
CA ILE A 18 10.71 3.41 46.04
C ILE A 18 11.18 3.65 47.47
N ASP A 19 11.56 2.59 48.19
CA ASP A 19 12.28 2.68 49.46
C ASP A 19 13.60 3.39 49.24
N TYR A 20 13.66 4.62 49.70
CA TYR A 20 14.90 5.37 49.82
C TYR A 20 15.66 4.81 51.04
N ALA A 21 16.61 3.92 50.79
CA ALA A 21 17.66 3.65 51.76
C ALA A 21 18.43 4.96 52.03
N PRO A 22 18.68 5.32 53.31
CA PRO A 22 19.38 6.55 53.61
C PRO A 22 20.82 6.49 53.09
N ARG A 23 21.12 7.35 52.13
CA ARG A 23 22.50 7.63 51.74
C ARG A 23 23.22 8.16 52.99
N HIS A 24 24.21 7.43 53.46
CA HIS A 24 25.19 7.95 54.40
C HIS A 24 25.85 9.18 53.77
N ILE A 25 25.43 10.35 54.22
CA ILE A 25 26.12 11.62 53.97
C ILE A 25 27.39 11.52 54.76
N LEU A 26 28.50 11.21 54.09
CA LEU A 26 29.81 11.47 54.69
C LEU A 26 29.93 12.98 54.91
N PRO A 27 30.31 13.41 56.12
CA PRO A 27 30.46 14.84 56.42
C PRO A 27 31.50 15.41 55.45
N SER A 28 31.14 16.55 54.84
CA SER A 28 32.05 17.43 54.15
C SER A 28 33.31 17.64 54.94
N GLY A 29 34.33 16.87 54.62
CA GLY A 29 35.65 17.03 55.21
C GLY A 29 36.17 18.38 54.74
N VAL A 30 36.03 19.37 55.63
CA VAL A 30 36.84 20.57 55.61
C VAL A 30 38.30 20.07 55.75
N PHE A 31 39.04 20.14 54.63
CA PHE A 31 40.48 19.94 54.69
C PHE A 31 41.08 21.05 55.51
N ILE A 32 41.32 20.75 56.83
CA ILE A 32 42.17 21.55 57.70
C ILE A 32 43.60 21.35 57.21
N TRP A 33 44.11 22.30 56.47
CA TRP A 33 45.49 22.36 56.04
C TRP A 33 46.33 22.45 57.41
N ARG A 34 46.82 21.28 57.79
CA ARG A 34 47.89 21.27 58.78
C ARG A 34 49.13 21.84 58.10
N GLU A 35 49.60 23.01 58.52
CA GLU A 35 50.88 23.54 58.18
C GLU A 35 51.99 22.58 58.58
N LYS A 36 52.37 21.71 57.67
CA LYS A 36 53.70 21.14 57.54
C LYS A 36 54.01 21.22 56.06
N THR A 37 55.11 21.81 55.74
CA THR A 37 55.73 21.84 54.46
C THR A 37 55.93 20.39 53.93
N MET A 38 54.85 19.77 53.42
CA MET A 38 54.94 18.51 52.65
C MET A 38 55.66 18.85 51.38
N ASP A 39 56.74 18.12 51.10
CA ASP A 39 57.47 18.24 49.82
C ASP A 39 56.50 18.06 48.66
N ILE A 40 56.62 18.85 47.61
CA ILE A 40 55.77 18.78 46.41
C ILE A 40 55.74 17.37 45.87
N ARG A 41 56.81 16.62 46.00
CA ARG A 41 56.98 15.24 45.59
C ARG A 41 56.03 14.30 46.35
N GLU A 42 55.90 14.46 47.67
CA GLU A 42 54.97 13.68 48.50
C GLU A 42 53.50 13.93 48.13
N ASN A 43 53.17 15.19 47.81
CA ASN A 43 51.82 15.55 47.37
C ASN A 43 51.48 14.97 45.94
N LEU A 44 52.44 14.95 45.03
CA LEU A 44 52.25 14.35 43.71
C LEU A 44 52.12 12.81 43.79
N ASP A 45 52.90 12.18 44.65
CA ASP A 45 52.80 10.73 44.92
C ASP A 45 51.45 10.37 45.53
N LEU A 46 50.95 11.20 46.46
CA LEU A 46 49.62 11.00 47.06
C LEU A 46 48.51 11.11 46.01
N ILE A 47 48.52 12.20 45.20
CA ILE A 47 47.50 12.40 44.13
C ILE A 47 47.56 11.24 43.14
N SER A 48 48.76 10.77 42.81
CA SER A 48 48.93 9.64 41.86
C SER A 48 48.37 8.33 42.43
N ARG A 49 48.60 8.04 43.72
CA ARG A 49 48.03 6.86 44.37
C ARG A 49 46.52 6.93 44.52
N GLU A 50 45.98 8.04 45.00
CA GLU A 50 44.53 8.23 45.12
C GLU A 50 43.82 8.07 43.77
N MET A 51 44.44 8.58 42.70
CA MET A 51 43.88 8.44 41.38
C MET A 51 43.96 6.98 40.85
N GLN A 52 45.06 6.28 41.06
CA GLN A 52 45.23 4.87 40.69
C GLN A 52 44.22 3.97 41.42
N GLU A 53 44.03 4.19 42.74
CA GLU A 53 43.03 3.47 43.54
C GLU A 53 41.60 3.77 43.04
N ALA A 54 41.27 5.03 42.78
CA ALA A 54 39.97 5.42 42.25
C ALA A 54 39.71 4.80 40.86
N MET A 55 40.72 4.73 40.01
CA MET A 55 40.60 4.11 38.68
C MET A 55 40.31 2.61 38.71
N GLN A 56 40.68 1.89 39.80
CA GLN A 56 40.34 0.48 39.95
C GLN A 56 38.84 0.28 40.18
N THR A 57 38.18 1.24 40.84
CA THR A 57 36.74 1.18 41.18
C THR A 57 35.83 1.74 40.06
N VAL A 58 36.38 2.52 39.13
CA VAL A 58 35.62 3.13 38.02
C VAL A 58 35.13 2.07 37.05
N SER A 59 33.83 1.99 36.88
CA SER A 59 33.11 1.05 36.04
C SER A 59 32.40 1.65 34.81
N SER A 60 32.28 2.98 34.78
CA SER A 60 31.58 3.70 33.69
C SER A 60 32.38 4.90 33.16
N LEU A 61 32.12 5.26 31.89
CA LEU A 61 32.71 6.45 31.25
C LEU A 61 32.33 7.75 32.00
N GLN A 62 31.15 7.81 32.62
CA GLN A 62 30.70 8.98 33.39
C GLN A 62 31.50 9.13 34.69
N GLU A 63 31.77 8.02 35.38
CA GLU A 63 32.61 8.03 36.60
C GLU A 63 34.05 8.40 36.26
N LEU A 64 34.57 7.91 35.11
CA LEU A 64 35.92 8.26 34.64
C LEU A 64 36.05 9.75 34.35
N GLU A 65 35.06 10.35 33.68
CA GLU A 65 35.08 11.79 33.41
C GLU A 65 34.96 12.62 34.67
N ALA A 66 34.14 12.19 35.63
CA ALA A 66 34.07 12.84 36.97
C ALA A 66 35.43 12.79 37.73
N LEU A 67 36.15 11.65 37.65
CA LEU A 67 37.48 11.48 38.21
C LEU A 67 38.49 12.43 37.54
N LYS A 68 38.46 12.48 36.19
CA LYS A 68 39.29 13.40 35.41
C LYS A 68 39.09 14.85 35.78
N VAL A 69 37.84 15.28 35.93
CA VAL A 69 37.52 16.65 36.35
C VAL A 69 38.00 16.93 37.80
N LYS A 70 37.88 15.94 38.70
CA LYS A 70 38.32 16.05 40.10
C LYS A 70 39.84 16.24 40.22
N VAL A 71 40.62 15.57 39.36
CA VAL A 71 42.11 15.61 39.46
C VAL A 71 42.70 16.67 38.52
N LEU A 72 42.31 16.68 37.24
CA LEU A 72 42.89 17.51 36.18
C LEU A 72 42.07 18.77 35.83
N GLY A 73 40.86 18.89 36.38
CA GLY A 73 39.96 20.01 36.10
C GLY A 73 40.51 21.37 36.61
N LYS A 74 39.85 22.49 36.24
CA LYS A 74 40.24 23.85 36.63
C LYS A 74 40.35 24.07 38.16
N LYS A 75 39.60 23.29 38.94
CA LYS A 75 39.61 23.28 40.42
C LYS A 75 40.16 21.96 40.97
N GLY A 76 40.78 21.13 40.13
CA GLY A 76 41.30 19.82 40.52
C GLY A 76 42.55 19.90 41.36
N SER A 77 42.86 18.78 42.05
CA SER A 77 43.98 18.67 42.99
C SER A 77 45.32 19.01 42.35
N LEU A 78 45.57 18.57 41.12
CA LEU A 78 46.81 18.88 40.39
C LEU A 78 46.91 20.35 40.00
N THR A 79 45.78 20.97 39.61
CA THR A 79 45.72 22.40 39.30
C THR A 79 45.87 23.28 40.54
N ALA A 80 45.37 22.82 41.69
CA ALA A 80 45.58 23.49 42.98
C ALA A 80 47.06 23.48 43.37
N LEU A 81 47.76 22.36 43.15
CA LEU A 81 49.20 22.24 43.40
C LEU A 81 50.02 23.16 42.48
N LEU A 82 49.64 23.27 41.18
CA LEU A 82 50.24 24.22 40.26
C LEU A 82 50.11 25.70 40.72
N ARG A 83 49.00 26.07 41.33
CA ARG A 83 48.78 27.43 41.87
C ARG A 83 49.62 27.71 43.11
N SER A 84 49.89 26.69 43.95
CA SER A 84 50.70 26.87 45.15
C SER A 84 52.20 27.07 44.85
N MET A 85 52.64 26.72 43.61
CA MET A 85 54.04 26.99 43.18
C MET A 85 54.42 28.47 43.19
N GLY A 86 53.46 29.39 43.17
CA GLY A 86 53.74 30.83 43.32
C GLY A 86 54.42 31.18 44.58
N GLN A 87 54.43 30.33 45.61
CA GLN A 87 55.04 30.54 46.94
C GLN A 87 56.48 29.96 47.05
N LEU A 88 56.98 29.29 46.03
CA LEU A 88 58.32 28.69 45.98
C LEU A 88 59.37 29.67 45.55
N SER A 89 60.66 29.31 45.92
CA SER A 89 61.80 30.08 45.46
C SER A 89 61.98 30.14 43.96
N PRO A 90 62.54 31.21 43.36
CA PRO A 90 62.71 31.32 41.92
C PRO A 90 63.52 30.17 41.31
N GLU A 91 64.38 29.49 42.04
CA GLU A 91 65.27 28.40 41.59
C GLU A 91 64.54 27.05 41.57
N ASP A 92 63.57 26.83 42.47
CA ASP A 92 62.84 25.58 42.62
C ASP A 92 61.58 25.49 41.71
N ARG A 93 61.03 26.63 41.26
CA ARG A 93 59.85 26.66 40.40
C ARG A 93 59.98 25.86 39.12
N PRO A 94 61.10 25.91 38.37
CA PRO A 94 61.26 25.14 37.14
C PRO A 94 61.23 23.62 37.38
N LYS A 95 61.89 23.14 38.41
CA LYS A 95 61.97 21.74 38.78
C LYS A 95 60.58 21.20 39.22
N ALA A 96 59.89 21.93 40.03
CA ALA A 96 58.52 21.60 40.48
C ALA A 96 57.57 21.61 39.32
N GLY A 97 57.64 22.59 38.40
CA GLY A 97 56.81 22.64 37.18
C GLY A 97 57.03 21.44 36.26
N GLN A 98 58.28 21.02 36.10
CA GLN A 98 58.58 19.83 35.31
C GLN A 98 58.00 18.56 35.93
N MET A 99 58.14 18.35 37.23
CA MET A 99 57.59 17.18 37.94
C MET A 99 56.06 17.13 37.85
N ILE A 100 55.38 18.29 37.99
CA ILE A 100 53.90 18.35 37.88
C ILE A 100 53.46 18.04 36.47
N ASN A 101 54.17 18.52 35.42
CA ASN A 101 53.85 18.21 34.04
C ASN A 101 54.09 16.74 33.72
N GLU A 102 55.18 16.14 34.14
CA GLU A 102 55.46 14.71 33.99
C GLU A 102 54.35 13.85 34.63
N THR A 103 53.95 14.17 35.86
CA THR A 103 52.85 13.50 36.58
C THR A 103 51.52 13.72 35.83
N ARG A 104 51.25 14.91 35.31
CA ARG A 104 50.06 15.18 34.51
C ARG A 104 50.01 14.34 33.27
N GLU A 105 51.09 14.21 32.52
CA GLU A 105 51.17 13.41 31.33
C GLU A 105 50.94 11.92 31.65
N GLN A 106 51.57 11.41 32.70
CA GLN A 106 51.36 10.02 33.15
C GLN A 106 49.91 9.74 33.55
N LEU A 107 49.30 10.63 34.32
CA LEU A 107 47.90 10.47 34.72
C LEU A 107 46.92 10.62 33.52
N THR A 108 47.25 11.47 32.57
CA THR A 108 46.46 11.63 31.34
C THR A 108 46.51 10.35 30.49
N ALA A 109 47.70 9.78 30.33
CA ALA A 109 47.87 8.53 29.57
C ALA A 109 47.10 7.35 30.21
N LEU A 110 47.16 7.24 31.57
CA LEU A 110 46.36 6.22 32.27
C LEU A 110 44.87 6.40 32.13
N LEU A 111 44.36 7.67 32.14
CA LEU A 111 42.95 7.98 31.91
C LEU A 111 42.52 7.58 30.48
N GLU A 112 43.35 7.89 29.49
CA GLU A 112 43.06 7.55 28.08
C GLU A 112 43.03 6.04 27.87
N GLU A 113 43.97 5.31 28.46
CA GLU A 113 43.96 3.84 28.40
C GLU A 113 42.68 3.26 29.03
N LYS A 114 42.31 3.71 30.22
CA LYS A 114 41.07 3.25 30.87
C LYS A 114 39.83 3.65 30.10
N GLN A 115 39.80 4.84 29.49
CA GLN A 115 38.71 5.30 28.63
C GLN A 115 38.53 4.40 27.40
N GLN A 116 39.62 4.03 26.73
CA GLN A 116 39.60 3.11 25.60
C GLN A 116 39.09 1.73 26.00
N ALA A 117 39.57 1.21 27.16
CA ALA A 117 39.12 -0.09 27.65
C ALA A 117 37.63 -0.10 27.99
N LEU A 118 37.12 0.92 28.69
CA LEU A 118 35.69 1.05 29.03
C LEU A 118 34.82 1.22 27.76
N SER A 119 35.25 2.08 26.84
CA SER A 119 34.53 2.31 25.57
C SER A 119 34.48 1.03 24.72
N SER A 120 35.56 0.27 24.65
CA SER A 120 35.60 -1.02 23.95
C SER A 120 34.70 -2.07 24.58
N ALA A 121 34.68 -2.15 25.90
CA ALA A 121 33.82 -3.05 26.66
C ALA A 121 32.34 -2.71 26.47
N GLU A 122 31.99 -1.42 26.55
CA GLU A 122 30.64 -0.94 26.31
C GLU A 122 30.16 -1.25 24.90
N LYS A 123 31.04 -1.00 23.90
CA LYS A 123 30.78 -1.34 22.49
C LYS A 123 30.56 -2.85 22.31
N GLU A 124 31.39 -3.68 22.92
CA GLU A 124 31.25 -5.14 22.82
C GLU A 124 29.95 -5.64 23.47
N MET A 125 29.60 -5.12 24.65
CA MET A 125 28.32 -5.44 25.28
C MET A 125 27.13 -5.03 24.42
N ARG A 126 27.20 -3.84 23.80
CA ARG A 126 26.16 -3.37 22.89
C ARG A 126 26.04 -4.28 21.67
N LEU A 127 27.16 -4.62 21.03
CA LEU A 127 27.16 -5.52 19.88
C LEU A 127 26.61 -6.91 20.22
N LYS A 128 26.95 -7.45 21.41
CA LYS A 128 26.36 -8.72 21.87
C LYS A 128 24.85 -8.62 22.10
N LYS A 129 24.37 -7.49 22.64
CA LYS A 129 22.94 -7.26 22.87
C LYS A 129 22.16 -7.03 21.57
N GLU A 130 22.78 -6.42 20.57
CA GLU A 130 22.21 -6.12 19.27
C GLU A 130 22.42 -7.26 18.26
N ALA A 131 23.07 -8.36 18.66
CA ALA A 131 23.28 -9.51 17.80
C ALA A 131 21.92 -10.12 17.37
N ILE A 132 21.72 -10.22 16.07
CA ILE A 132 20.53 -10.83 15.47
C ILE A 132 20.97 -12.18 14.92
N ASP A 133 20.17 -13.20 15.20
CA ASP A 133 20.36 -14.51 14.54
C ASP A 133 19.90 -14.42 13.09
N VAL A 134 20.86 -14.34 12.18
CA VAL A 134 20.60 -14.27 10.73
C VAL A 134 20.16 -15.62 10.13
N THR A 135 20.21 -16.70 10.91
CA THR A 135 19.73 -18.02 10.49
C THR A 135 18.26 -18.24 10.84
N GLU A 136 17.67 -17.39 11.68
CA GLU A 136 16.25 -17.44 11.98
C GLU A 136 15.44 -17.10 10.72
N PRO A 137 14.52 -17.99 10.28
CA PRO A 137 13.73 -17.74 9.09
C PRO A 137 12.88 -16.47 9.28
N ARG A 138 13.14 -15.50 8.44
CA ARG A 138 12.32 -14.28 8.40
C ARG A 138 10.94 -14.64 7.87
N ASP A 139 9.88 -14.20 8.56
CA ASP A 139 8.55 -14.16 7.99
C ASP A 139 8.57 -13.28 6.74
N LEU A 140 8.61 -13.93 5.57
CA LEU A 140 8.49 -13.20 4.32
C LEU A 140 7.10 -12.57 4.27
N PRO A 141 6.98 -11.30 3.86
CA PRO A 141 5.68 -10.70 3.68
C PRO A 141 4.87 -11.57 2.70
N GLU A 142 3.65 -11.93 3.08
CA GLU A 142 2.77 -12.67 2.17
C GLU A 142 2.61 -11.89 0.87
N VAL A 143 2.94 -12.54 -0.24
CA VAL A 143 2.72 -11.95 -1.56
C VAL A 143 1.21 -11.84 -1.76
N GLY A 144 0.72 -10.63 -2.03
CA GLY A 144 -0.68 -10.39 -2.33
C GLY A 144 -1.12 -11.13 -3.60
N THR A 145 -2.43 -11.26 -3.79
CA THR A 145 -3.04 -11.84 -4.98
C THR A 145 -3.73 -10.74 -5.80
N ILE A 146 -3.79 -10.93 -7.10
CA ILE A 146 -4.59 -10.05 -7.96
C ILE A 146 -6.07 -10.41 -7.76
N HIS A 147 -6.93 -9.39 -7.66
CA HIS A 147 -8.37 -9.59 -7.52
C HIS A 147 -8.92 -10.39 -8.70
N PRO A 148 -9.84 -11.37 -8.52
CA PRO A 148 -10.35 -12.23 -9.59
C PRO A 148 -10.99 -11.44 -10.75
N MET A 149 -11.68 -10.33 -10.45
CA MET A 149 -12.20 -9.44 -11.51
C MET A 149 -11.08 -8.82 -12.35
N GLN A 150 -9.97 -8.43 -11.72
CA GLN A 150 -8.84 -7.85 -12.45
C GLN A 150 -8.14 -8.88 -13.34
N LEU A 151 -8.05 -10.15 -12.88
CA LEU A 151 -7.53 -11.23 -13.69
C LEU A 151 -8.37 -11.42 -14.96
N VAL A 152 -9.70 -11.49 -14.81
CA VAL A 152 -10.62 -11.64 -15.93
C VAL A 152 -10.62 -10.41 -16.85
N LEU A 153 -10.60 -9.20 -16.28
CA LEU A 153 -10.50 -7.97 -17.05
C LEU A 153 -9.26 -7.95 -17.94
N ASN A 154 -8.10 -8.25 -17.37
CA ASN A 154 -6.84 -8.29 -18.13
C ASN A 154 -6.94 -9.30 -19.29
N GLU A 155 -7.46 -10.49 -19.04
CA GLU A 155 -7.60 -11.54 -20.05
C GLU A 155 -8.56 -11.15 -21.18
N VAL A 156 -9.69 -10.49 -20.85
CA VAL A 156 -10.63 -9.94 -21.83
C VAL A 156 -9.99 -8.82 -22.66
N LEU A 157 -9.29 -7.89 -22.01
CA LEU A 157 -8.61 -6.81 -22.72
C LEU A 157 -7.48 -7.34 -23.61
N ASP A 158 -6.71 -8.33 -23.17
CA ASP A 158 -5.67 -8.98 -23.96
C ASP A 158 -6.28 -9.69 -25.18
N CYS A 159 -7.45 -10.32 -25.02
CA CYS A 159 -8.18 -10.92 -26.13
C CYS A 159 -8.53 -9.87 -27.20
N PHE A 160 -9.21 -8.78 -26.82
CA PHE A 160 -9.65 -7.77 -27.78
C PHE A 160 -8.49 -6.96 -28.38
N THR A 161 -7.46 -6.64 -27.58
CA THR A 161 -6.26 -5.97 -28.12
C THR A 161 -5.53 -6.84 -29.14
N SER A 162 -5.48 -8.16 -28.94
CA SER A 162 -4.93 -9.10 -29.93
C SER A 162 -5.74 -9.14 -31.23
N LEU A 163 -7.04 -8.82 -31.17
CA LEU A 163 -7.92 -8.67 -32.33
C LEU A 163 -7.88 -7.27 -32.98
N GLY A 164 -6.99 -6.39 -32.50
CA GLY A 164 -6.77 -5.04 -33.01
C GLY A 164 -7.69 -3.96 -32.41
N TYR A 165 -8.33 -4.23 -31.28
CA TYR A 165 -9.10 -3.22 -30.56
C TYR A 165 -8.19 -2.33 -29.72
N LYS A 166 -8.56 -1.05 -29.61
CA LYS A 166 -7.93 -0.07 -28.73
C LYS A 166 -8.75 0.06 -27.45
N VAL A 167 -8.11 0.00 -26.30
CA VAL A 167 -8.76 0.29 -25.00
C VAL A 167 -8.99 1.78 -24.87
N VAL A 168 -10.22 2.18 -24.56
CA VAL A 168 -10.62 3.59 -24.37
C VAL A 168 -11.46 3.72 -23.12
N GLU A 169 -11.16 4.70 -22.29
CA GLU A 169 -11.88 5.02 -21.06
C GLU A 169 -12.65 6.33 -21.18
N GLY A 170 -13.63 6.54 -20.30
CA GLY A 170 -14.41 7.76 -20.23
C GLY A 170 -14.91 8.07 -18.82
N PRO A 171 -15.52 9.24 -18.60
CA PRO A 171 -15.98 9.68 -17.28
C PRO A 171 -17.11 8.81 -16.73
N GLU A 172 -17.15 8.63 -15.41
CA GLU A 172 -18.23 7.93 -14.70
C GLU A 172 -19.44 8.84 -14.48
N VAL A 173 -19.19 10.12 -14.23
CA VAL A 173 -20.22 11.17 -14.20
C VAL A 173 -20.37 11.69 -15.62
N GLU A 174 -21.56 11.51 -16.20
CA GLU A 174 -21.75 11.70 -17.63
C GLU A 174 -22.96 12.63 -17.89
N LEU A 175 -22.96 13.28 -19.05
CA LEU A 175 -24.11 14.01 -19.50
C LEU A 175 -25.19 13.05 -20.05
N ASP A 176 -26.45 13.33 -19.74
CA ASP A 176 -27.61 12.61 -20.29
C ASP A 176 -27.54 12.49 -21.82
N HIS A 177 -27.05 13.52 -22.48
CA HIS A 177 -26.85 13.56 -23.91
C HIS A 177 -25.99 12.39 -24.44
N TYR A 178 -24.87 12.07 -23.77
CA TYR A 178 -24.01 10.94 -24.17
C TYR A 178 -24.53 9.61 -23.66
N ASN A 179 -25.15 9.60 -22.47
CA ASN A 179 -25.61 8.36 -21.85
C ASN A 179 -26.87 7.82 -22.51
N PHE A 180 -27.70 8.70 -23.08
CA PHE A 180 -29.01 8.33 -23.63
C PHE A 180 -29.30 8.91 -25.01
N GLU A 181 -29.29 10.23 -25.19
CA GLU A 181 -29.80 10.85 -26.42
C GLU A 181 -29.06 10.36 -27.67
N LEU A 182 -27.71 10.39 -27.67
CA LEU A 182 -26.87 9.91 -28.78
C LEU A 182 -26.94 8.39 -28.99
N LEU A 183 -27.54 7.66 -28.06
CA LEU A 183 -27.76 6.21 -28.15
C LEU A 183 -29.21 5.87 -28.53
N ASN A 184 -29.89 6.78 -29.22
CA ASN A 184 -31.27 6.64 -29.66
C ASN A 184 -32.29 6.45 -28.52
N LEU A 185 -32.03 7.08 -27.36
CA LEU A 185 -32.87 7.10 -26.17
C LEU A 185 -33.27 8.55 -25.83
N PRO A 186 -34.20 9.20 -26.57
CA PRO A 186 -34.65 10.54 -26.30
C PRO A 186 -35.34 10.64 -24.93
N LYS A 187 -35.51 11.85 -24.38
CA LYS A 187 -35.98 12.09 -23.00
C LYS A 187 -37.28 11.37 -22.62
N ASN A 188 -38.17 11.13 -23.58
CA ASN A 188 -39.46 10.47 -23.35
C ASN A 188 -39.51 9.01 -23.81
N HIS A 189 -38.36 8.35 -23.98
CA HIS A 189 -38.31 6.96 -24.44
C HIS A 189 -38.62 6.00 -23.28
N PRO A 190 -39.55 5.03 -23.42
CA PRO A 190 -39.92 4.11 -22.34
C PRO A 190 -38.75 3.27 -21.79
N ALA A 191 -37.73 2.99 -22.60
CA ALA A 191 -36.56 2.24 -22.16
C ALA A 191 -35.69 3.01 -21.12
N ARG A 192 -35.90 4.32 -20.92
CA ARG A 192 -35.28 5.07 -19.82
C ARG A 192 -35.82 4.68 -18.47
N ASP A 193 -37.15 4.47 -18.38
CA ASP A 193 -37.83 4.07 -17.14
C ASP A 193 -37.44 2.65 -16.72
N ALA A 194 -36.99 1.83 -17.68
CA ALA A 194 -36.51 0.47 -17.42
C ALA A 194 -35.06 0.42 -16.91
N GLN A 195 -34.34 1.56 -16.93
CA GLN A 195 -33.01 1.69 -16.38
C GLN A 195 -33.04 2.60 -15.16
N ASP A 196 -33.09 2.01 -13.98
CA ASP A 196 -32.99 2.77 -12.72
C ASP A 196 -31.68 3.55 -12.68
N THR A 197 -31.76 4.86 -12.91
CA THR A 197 -30.61 5.74 -13.12
C THR A 197 -30.40 6.66 -11.94
N PHE A 198 -29.15 6.81 -11.49
CA PHE A 198 -28.79 7.86 -10.53
C PHE A 198 -28.57 9.19 -11.25
N TYR A 199 -29.51 10.11 -11.09
CA TYR A 199 -29.42 11.49 -11.58
C TYR A 199 -28.73 12.38 -10.54
N ILE A 200 -27.74 13.17 -11.00
CA ILE A 200 -27.11 14.23 -10.20
C ILE A 200 -27.91 15.52 -10.37
N ASP A 201 -28.32 15.79 -11.62
CA ASP A 201 -29.29 16.83 -12.00
C ASP A 201 -30.03 16.38 -13.27
N ASP A 202 -30.87 17.26 -13.83
CA ASP A 202 -31.73 16.98 -14.99
C ASP A 202 -30.95 16.56 -16.26
N ASN A 203 -29.63 16.83 -16.33
CA ASN A 203 -28.79 16.59 -17.48
C ASN A 203 -27.50 15.81 -17.16
N VAL A 204 -27.24 15.49 -15.88
CA VAL A 204 -26.05 14.79 -15.42
C VAL A 204 -26.42 13.53 -14.66
N VAL A 205 -25.83 12.42 -15.05
CA VAL A 205 -26.10 11.09 -14.49
C VAL A 205 -24.82 10.38 -14.07
N LEU A 206 -24.92 9.40 -13.19
CA LEU A 206 -23.93 8.34 -13.13
C LEU A 206 -24.21 7.40 -14.29
N ARG A 207 -23.22 7.15 -15.17
CA ARG A 207 -23.41 6.35 -16.36
C ARG A 207 -23.98 4.96 -16.07
N THR A 208 -25.01 4.56 -16.78
CA THR A 208 -25.69 3.26 -16.61
C THR A 208 -25.05 2.13 -17.40
N HIS A 209 -24.18 2.46 -18.34
CA HIS A 209 -23.40 1.58 -19.20
C HIS A 209 -22.15 2.33 -19.71
N THR A 210 -21.22 1.62 -20.35
CA THR A 210 -20.01 2.25 -20.88
C THR A 210 -20.18 2.78 -22.33
N SER A 211 -21.38 2.66 -22.92
CA SER A 211 -21.71 3.16 -24.26
C SER A 211 -21.47 4.67 -24.49
N PRO A 212 -21.55 5.58 -23.48
CA PRO A 212 -21.12 6.96 -23.66
C PRO A 212 -19.71 7.11 -24.22
N VAL A 213 -18.81 6.21 -23.87
CA VAL A 213 -17.42 6.21 -24.40
C VAL A 213 -17.41 5.90 -25.91
N GLN A 214 -18.33 5.04 -26.36
CA GLN A 214 -18.52 4.75 -27.79
C GLN A 214 -19.01 6.01 -28.52
N ALA A 215 -20.03 6.69 -28.00
CA ALA A 215 -20.54 7.94 -28.58
C ALA A 215 -19.46 9.03 -28.63
N ARG A 216 -18.71 9.24 -27.55
CA ARG A 216 -17.59 10.19 -27.49
C ARG A 216 -16.51 9.88 -28.52
N THR A 217 -16.19 8.59 -28.70
CA THR A 217 -15.21 8.14 -29.69
C THR A 217 -15.70 8.40 -31.11
N MET A 218 -16.97 8.08 -31.42
CA MET A 218 -17.58 8.35 -32.73
C MET A 218 -17.58 9.84 -33.08
N LEU A 219 -17.80 10.73 -32.12
CA LEU A 219 -17.75 12.18 -32.32
C LEU A 219 -16.35 12.74 -32.56
N THR A 220 -15.33 12.08 -32.04
CA THR A 220 -13.94 12.57 -32.08
C THR A 220 -13.04 11.89 -33.08
N GLN A 221 -13.42 10.70 -33.55
CA GLN A 221 -12.61 9.88 -34.48
C GLN A 221 -13.41 9.52 -35.71
N LYS A 222 -12.75 9.46 -36.88
CA LYS A 222 -13.32 8.95 -38.12
C LYS A 222 -13.11 7.44 -38.23
N PRO A 223 -14.06 6.70 -38.83
CA PRO A 223 -13.84 5.29 -39.14
C PRO A 223 -12.56 5.07 -39.99
N PRO A 224 -11.86 3.92 -39.81
CA PRO A 224 -12.26 2.77 -39.01
C PRO A 224 -12.09 2.96 -37.51
N ILE A 225 -13.07 2.52 -36.71
CA ILE A 225 -13.06 2.53 -35.25
C ILE A 225 -13.14 1.09 -34.76
N ARG A 226 -12.23 0.70 -33.86
CA ARG A 226 -12.24 -0.58 -33.16
C ARG A 226 -11.80 -0.32 -31.74
N ILE A 227 -12.75 -0.30 -30.82
CA ILE A 227 -12.49 0.03 -29.41
C ILE A 227 -13.15 -0.97 -28.46
N VAL A 228 -12.54 -1.10 -27.28
CA VAL A 228 -13.12 -1.76 -26.12
C VAL A 228 -13.09 -0.78 -24.94
N CYS A 229 -14.21 -0.66 -24.25
CA CYS A 229 -14.44 0.34 -23.21
C CYS A 229 -14.75 -0.35 -21.88
N PRO A 230 -13.75 -0.64 -21.04
CA PRO A 230 -13.99 -1.12 -19.69
C PRO A 230 -14.36 0.04 -18.76
N GLY A 231 -15.17 -0.24 -17.73
CA GLY A 231 -15.41 0.75 -16.69
C GLY A 231 -16.54 0.40 -15.75
N ARG A 232 -16.58 1.15 -14.62
CA ARG A 232 -17.67 1.08 -13.67
C ARG A 232 -18.93 1.74 -14.23
N VAL A 233 -20.06 1.17 -13.88
CA VAL A 233 -21.38 1.66 -14.24
C VAL A 233 -22.31 1.58 -13.03
N PHE A 234 -23.40 2.33 -13.06
CA PHE A 234 -24.23 2.57 -11.89
C PHE A 234 -25.71 2.39 -12.25
N ARG A 235 -26.43 1.62 -11.46
CA ARG A 235 -27.89 1.46 -11.57
C ARG A 235 -28.50 1.48 -10.19
N ALA A 236 -29.67 2.05 -10.02
CA ALA A 236 -30.35 2.14 -8.73
C ALA A 236 -31.01 0.80 -8.32
N ASP A 237 -30.34 -0.30 -8.58
CA ASP A 237 -30.75 -1.66 -8.22
C ASP A 237 -30.48 -1.93 -6.73
N GLU A 238 -31.30 -2.76 -6.10
CA GLU A 238 -31.02 -3.31 -4.78
C GLU A 238 -29.92 -4.35 -4.85
N MET A 239 -29.01 -4.34 -3.85
CA MET A 239 -27.92 -5.30 -3.79
C MET A 239 -28.41 -6.68 -3.37
N ASP A 240 -28.22 -7.68 -4.24
CA ASP A 240 -28.46 -9.08 -3.95
C ASP A 240 -27.30 -9.98 -4.39
N ALA A 241 -27.53 -11.30 -4.49
CA ALA A 241 -26.51 -12.25 -4.93
C ALA A 241 -26.10 -12.10 -6.42
N THR A 242 -26.86 -11.35 -7.21
CA THR A 242 -26.72 -11.21 -8.67
C THR A 242 -26.71 -9.78 -9.18
N HIS A 243 -27.16 -8.83 -8.36
CA HIS A 243 -27.23 -7.40 -8.69
C HIS A 243 -26.45 -6.56 -7.69
N SER A 244 -25.88 -5.47 -8.18
CA SER A 244 -25.21 -4.45 -7.38
C SER A 244 -25.47 -3.08 -8.00
N PRO A 245 -25.69 -2.04 -7.19
CA PRO A 245 -25.84 -0.67 -7.71
C PRO A 245 -24.57 -0.16 -8.40
N VAL A 246 -23.44 -0.76 -8.10
CA VAL A 246 -22.15 -0.49 -8.76
C VAL A 246 -21.62 -1.79 -9.32
N PHE A 247 -21.38 -1.84 -10.62
CA PHE A 247 -20.80 -2.99 -11.28
C PHE A 247 -19.92 -2.56 -12.45
N HIS A 248 -19.30 -3.49 -13.15
CA HIS A 248 -18.38 -3.18 -14.24
C HIS A 248 -18.88 -3.77 -15.55
N GLN A 249 -18.76 -2.97 -16.61
CA GLN A 249 -19.01 -3.41 -17.97
C GLN A 249 -17.77 -3.29 -18.84
N ILE A 250 -17.70 -4.13 -19.84
CA ILE A 250 -16.74 -4.05 -20.94
C ILE A 250 -17.56 -4.03 -22.21
N GLU A 251 -17.56 -2.91 -22.92
CA GLU A 251 -18.27 -2.80 -24.18
C GLU A 251 -17.29 -2.67 -25.36
N GLY A 252 -17.64 -3.29 -26.47
CA GLY A 252 -16.88 -3.18 -27.71
C GLY A 252 -17.67 -2.51 -28.81
N LEU A 253 -16.97 -1.75 -29.66
CA LEU A 253 -17.51 -1.09 -30.85
C LEU A 253 -16.56 -1.29 -32.01
N VAL A 254 -17.13 -1.69 -33.14
CA VAL A 254 -16.46 -1.71 -34.46
C VAL A 254 -17.28 -0.90 -35.45
N ILE A 255 -16.65 0.04 -36.15
CA ILE A 255 -17.24 0.78 -37.24
C ILE A 255 -16.26 0.82 -38.40
N ASP A 256 -16.67 0.27 -39.53
CA ASP A 256 -15.89 0.27 -40.79
C ASP A 256 -16.83 0.13 -41.96
N LYS A 257 -16.30 0.06 -43.19
CA LYS A 257 -17.08 -0.25 -44.36
C LYS A 257 -17.45 -1.72 -44.38
N ASN A 258 -18.70 -2.00 -44.78
CA ASN A 258 -19.22 -3.37 -44.99
C ASN A 258 -19.15 -4.30 -43.78
N ILE A 259 -19.18 -3.75 -42.56
CA ILE A 259 -19.29 -4.56 -41.34
C ILE A 259 -20.67 -5.23 -41.29
N SER A 260 -20.68 -6.50 -40.93
CA SER A 260 -21.86 -7.36 -40.96
C SER A 260 -22.11 -8.07 -39.63
N MET A 261 -23.28 -8.65 -39.46
CA MET A 261 -23.61 -9.55 -38.36
C MET A 261 -22.69 -10.79 -38.31
N GLY A 262 -22.14 -11.20 -39.46
CA GLY A 262 -21.14 -12.27 -39.55
C GLY A 262 -19.83 -11.91 -38.84
N ASP A 263 -19.38 -10.65 -38.99
CA ASP A 263 -18.18 -10.17 -38.34
C ASP A 263 -18.37 -10.09 -36.80
N LEU A 264 -19.54 -9.63 -36.34
CA LEU A 264 -19.91 -9.66 -34.93
C LEU A 264 -19.88 -11.10 -34.39
N LYS A 265 -20.54 -12.03 -35.12
CA LYS A 265 -20.58 -13.44 -34.71
C LYS A 265 -19.18 -14.04 -34.62
N GLY A 266 -18.32 -13.81 -35.62
CA GLY A 266 -16.95 -14.31 -35.66
C GLY A 266 -16.09 -13.73 -34.49
N THR A 267 -16.26 -12.43 -34.18
CA THR A 267 -15.58 -11.78 -33.07
C THR A 267 -15.97 -12.39 -31.72
N LEU A 268 -17.27 -12.60 -31.48
CA LEU A 268 -17.77 -13.13 -30.23
C LEU A 268 -17.49 -14.62 -30.06
N ASP A 269 -17.47 -15.40 -31.18
CA ASP A 269 -17.03 -16.80 -31.15
C ASP A 269 -15.56 -16.93 -30.78
N ALA A 270 -14.70 -16.10 -31.38
CA ALA A 270 -13.28 -16.08 -31.05
C ALA A 270 -13.03 -15.66 -29.59
N PHE A 271 -13.78 -14.67 -29.09
CA PHE A 271 -13.74 -14.24 -27.66
C PHE A 271 -14.17 -15.38 -26.72
N ALA A 272 -15.31 -16.04 -27.02
CA ALA A 272 -15.84 -17.10 -26.17
C ALA A 272 -14.89 -18.29 -26.09
N LYS A 273 -14.32 -18.71 -27.21
CA LYS A 273 -13.36 -19.81 -27.27
C LYS A 273 -12.07 -19.49 -26.51
N ARG A 274 -11.57 -18.27 -26.66
CA ARG A 274 -10.37 -17.84 -25.92
C ARG A 274 -10.56 -17.83 -24.40
N LEU A 275 -11.73 -17.42 -23.93
CA LEU A 275 -12.00 -17.29 -22.50
C LEU A 275 -12.40 -18.60 -21.83
N TYR A 276 -13.13 -19.46 -22.54
CA TYR A 276 -13.78 -20.66 -21.98
C TYR A 276 -13.34 -21.98 -22.62
N GLY A 277 -12.56 -21.95 -23.70
CA GLY A 277 -12.03 -23.11 -24.41
C GLY A 277 -12.77 -23.40 -25.74
N ASP A 278 -12.13 -24.22 -26.57
CA ASP A 278 -12.57 -24.48 -27.96
C ASP A 278 -13.91 -25.24 -28.05
N ASP A 279 -14.30 -25.96 -27.00
CA ASP A 279 -15.54 -26.76 -26.96
C ASP A 279 -16.81 -25.93 -26.73
N ILE A 280 -16.67 -24.61 -26.56
CA ILE A 280 -17.79 -23.71 -26.29
C ILE A 280 -18.48 -23.33 -27.62
N GLU A 281 -19.78 -23.54 -27.65
CA GLU A 281 -20.63 -23.08 -28.74
C GLU A 281 -21.33 -21.78 -28.39
N VAL A 282 -21.50 -20.90 -29.38
CA VAL A 282 -22.14 -19.59 -29.25
C VAL A 282 -23.48 -19.59 -29.92
N ARG A 283 -24.54 -19.21 -29.22
CA ARG A 283 -25.90 -19.09 -29.72
C ARG A 283 -26.38 -17.65 -29.65
N PHE A 284 -26.92 -17.13 -30.76
CA PHE A 284 -27.54 -15.81 -30.81
C PHE A 284 -29.05 -15.95 -30.69
N ARG A 285 -29.65 -15.20 -29.78
CA ARG A 285 -31.12 -15.07 -29.67
C ARG A 285 -31.53 -13.65 -30.05
N PRO A 286 -32.57 -13.45 -30.87
CA PRO A 286 -33.08 -12.10 -31.14
C PRO A 286 -33.47 -11.38 -29.86
N SER A 287 -33.11 -10.10 -29.77
CA SER A 287 -33.43 -9.21 -28.67
C SER A 287 -33.66 -7.78 -29.18
N PHE A 288 -33.94 -6.85 -28.32
CA PHE A 288 -34.13 -5.45 -28.66
C PHE A 288 -33.29 -4.55 -27.76
N PHE A 289 -32.48 -3.70 -28.39
CA PHE A 289 -31.81 -2.57 -27.72
C PHE A 289 -31.97 -1.32 -28.60
N PRO A 290 -32.29 -0.13 -28.01
CA PRO A 290 -32.55 1.09 -28.82
C PRO A 290 -31.37 1.52 -29.71
N PHE A 291 -30.15 1.22 -29.29
CA PHE A 291 -28.91 1.65 -29.93
C PHE A 291 -28.39 0.61 -30.97
N THR A 292 -29.02 -0.55 -31.08
CA THR A 292 -28.65 -1.59 -32.08
C THR A 292 -29.89 -2.09 -32.84
N GLU A 293 -29.69 -2.42 -34.12
CA GLU A 293 -30.72 -2.98 -35.04
C GLU A 293 -30.03 -3.75 -36.22
N PRO A 294 -30.12 -5.06 -36.30
CA PRO A 294 -30.74 -6.00 -35.37
C PRO A 294 -29.94 -6.17 -34.08
N SER A 295 -30.65 -6.52 -33.00
CA SER A 295 -30.06 -6.79 -31.69
C SER A 295 -30.15 -8.28 -31.37
N ALA A 296 -29.23 -8.76 -30.55
CA ALA A 296 -29.20 -10.14 -30.08
C ALA A 296 -28.63 -10.24 -28.68
N GLU A 297 -29.08 -11.23 -27.95
CA GLU A 297 -28.42 -11.75 -26.73
C GLU A 297 -27.59 -12.96 -27.12
N VAL A 298 -26.47 -13.13 -26.44
CA VAL A 298 -25.54 -14.23 -26.72
C VAL A 298 -25.49 -15.18 -25.53
N ASP A 299 -25.81 -16.43 -25.82
CA ASP A 299 -25.66 -17.52 -24.88
C ASP A 299 -24.43 -18.37 -25.27
N LEU A 300 -23.75 -18.86 -24.25
CA LEU A 300 -22.68 -19.84 -24.37
C LEU A 300 -23.15 -21.20 -23.88
N THR A 301 -22.65 -22.29 -24.45
CA THR A 301 -22.82 -23.62 -23.90
C THR A 301 -22.38 -23.62 -22.45
N CYS A 302 -23.21 -24.19 -21.58
CA CYS A 302 -22.87 -24.23 -20.15
C CYS A 302 -21.60 -25.04 -19.90
N PHE A 303 -20.55 -24.36 -19.48
CA PHE A 303 -19.24 -24.95 -19.21
C PHE A 303 -19.25 -25.98 -18.05
N ASN A 304 -20.26 -25.94 -17.17
CA ASN A 304 -20.38 -26.90 -16.05
C ASN A 304 -20.99 -28.25 -16.49
N CYS A 305 -21.88 -28.26 -17.48
CA CYS A 305 -22.58 -29.47 -17.92
C CYS A 305 -22.43 -29.79 -19.39
N HIS A 306 -21.67 -28.98 -20.14
CA HIS A 306 -21.43 -29.13 -21.56
C HIS A 306 -22.72 -29.37 -22.36
N GLY A 307 -23.72 -28.51 -22.13
CA GLY A 307 -25.01 -28.55 -22.83
C GLY A 307 -26.05 -29.55 -22.30
N LYS A 308 -25.71 -30.40 -21.33
CA LYS A 308 -26.61 -31.46 -20.81
C LYS A 308 -27.72 -30.95 -19.87
N GLY A 309 -27.61 -29.73 -19.39
CA GLY A 309 -28.51 -29.16 -18.40
C GLY A 309 -28.08 -29.43 -16.96
N CYS A 310 -27.97 -28.40 -16.11
CA CYS A 310 -27.62 -28.48 -14.70
C CYS A 310 -28.26 -27.35 -13.91
N LYS A 311 -27.99 -27.31 -12.60
CA LYS A 311 -28.48 -26.22 -11.72
C LYS A 311 -27.94 -24.84 -12.11
N VAL A 312 -26.71 -24.74 -12.64
CA VAL A 312 -26.09 -23.48 -13.05
C VAL A 312 -26.82 -22.86 -14.26
N CYS A 313 -27.14 -23.66 -15.27
CA CYS A 313 -27.89 -23.23 -16.44
C CYS A 313 -29.42 -23.43 -16.30
N LYS A 314 -29.91 -23.73 -15.10
CA LYS A 314 -31.33 -23.97 -14.81
C LYS A 314 -31.97 -25.03 -15.76
N GLY A 315 -31.19 -26.08 -16.12
CA GLY A 315 -31.63 -27.16 -16.99
C GLY A 315 -31.57 -26.88 -18.50
N THR A 316 -31.26 -25.66 -18.92
CA THR A 316 -31.32 -25.28 -20.36
C THR A 316 -30.10 -25.73 -21.18
N GLY A 317 -28.97 -26.01 -20.53
CA GLY A 317 -27.69 -26.25 -21.20
C GLY A 317 -26.96 -24.99 -21.69
N TRP A 318 -27.56 -23.80 -21.57
CA TRP A 318 -27.06 -22.53 -22.07
C TRP A 318 -27.00 -21.47 -20.96
N ILE A 319 -26.04 -20.55 -21.07
CA ILE A 319 -25.85 -19.45 -20.13
C ILE A 319 -25.77 -18.15 -20.93
N GLU A 320 -26.67 -17.22 -20.66
CA GLU A 320 -26.62 -15.87 -21.20
C GLU A 320 -25.42 -15.11 -20.63
N VAL A 321 -24.63 -14.48 -21.50
CA VAL A 321 -23.39 -13.80 -21.14
C VAL A 321 -23.38 -12.33 -21.49
N LEU A 322 -23.93 -11.94 -22.67
CA LEU A 322 -23.83 -10.58 -23.18
C LEU A 322 -24.96 -10.21 -24.15
N GLY A 323 -25.18 -8.90 -24.28
CA GLY A 323 -26.01 -8.32 -25.35
C GLY A 323 -25.14 -7.73 -26.46
N CYS A 324 -25.65 -7.78 -27.70
CA CYS A 324 -24.93 -7.26 -28.86
C CYS A 324 -25.88 -6.88 -30.00
N GLY A 325 -25.35 -6.28 -31.04
CA GLY A 325 -26.11 -6.00 -32.28
C GLY A 325 -25.36 -5.13 -33.27
N MET A 326 -25.96 -4.94 -34.44
CA MET A 326 -25.46 -3.93 -35.37
C MET A 326 -25.80 -2.54 -34.88
N VAL A 327 -24.89 -1.61 -34.97
CA VAL A 327 -25.13 -0.23 -34.54
C VAL A 327 -26.28 0.38 -35.34
N ASN A 328 -27.27 0.93 -34.65
CA ASN A 328 -28.42 1.56 -35.26
C ASN A 328 -27.95 2.72 -36.17
N PRO A 329 -28.38 2.80 -37.43
CA PRO A 329 -28.02 3.87 -38.36
C PRO A 329 -28.22 5.28 -37.79
N LYS A 330 -29.28 5.49 -37.00
CA LYS A 330 -29.52 6.78 -36.30
C LYS A 330 -28.42 7.15 -35.34
N VAL A 331 -27.85 6.18 -34.64
CA VAL A 331 -26.72 6.42 -33.68
C VAL A 331 -25.50 6.87 -34.46
N LEU A 332 -25.19 6.25 -35.60
CA LEU A 332 -24.10 6.67 -36.48
C LEU A 332 -24.31 8.12 -36.96
N GLU A 333 -25.51 8.43 -37.46
CA GLU A 333 -25.86 9.76 -37.98
C GLU A 333 -25.80 10.83 -36.91
N MET A 334 -26.33 10.57 -35.71
CA MET A 334 -26.25 11.49 -34.57
C MET A 334 -24.80 11.76 -34.13
N CYS A 335 -23.90 10.79 -34.34
CA CYS A 335 -22.48 10.93 -34.08
C CYS A 335 -21.69 11.46 -35.31
N GLY A 336 -22.34 11.89 -36.38
CA GLY A 336 -21.71 12.49 -37.56
C GLY A 336 -21.05 11.48 -38.51
N ILE A 337 -21.41 10.21 -38.43
CA ILE A 337 -20.90 9.12 -39.31
C ILE A 337 -21.97 8.78 -40.35
N ASP A 338 -21.61 8.81 -41.64
CA ASP A 338 -22.50 8.47 -42.73
C ASP A 338 -22.88 6.97 -42.70
N SER A 339 -24.13 6.69 -42.31
CA SER A 339 -24.67 5.33 -42.21
C SER A 339 -24.85 4.61 -43.56
N LYS A 340 -24.76 5.32 -44.68
CA LYS A 340 -24.79 4.73 -46.05
C LYS A 340 -23.42 4.20 -46.48
N VAL A 341 -22.34 4.70 -45.86
CA VAL A 341 -20.96 4.31 -46.17
C VAL A 341 -20.41 3.34 -45.16
N TYR A 342 -20.79 3.57 -43.89
CA TYR A 342 -20.25 2.82 -42.74
C TYR A 342 -21.35 2.03 -42.06
N SER A 343 -20.96 0.85 -41.57
CA SER A 343 -21.76 0.02 -40.69
C SER A 343 -20.91 -0.39 -39.51
N GLY A 344 -21.53 -0.91 -38.48
CA GLY A 344 -20.77 -1.32 -37.29
C GLY A 344 -21.56 -2.26 -36.41
N PHE A 345 -20.88 -2.84 -35.43
CA PHE A 345 -21.51 -3.61 -34.38
C PHE A 345 -21.00 -3.18 -33.00
N ALA A 346 -21.82 -3.44 -31.98
CA ALA A 346 -21.46 -3.24 -30.59
C ALA A 346 -21.88 -4.45 -29.75
N PHE A 347 -21.18 -4.64 -28.63
CA PHE A 347 -21.52 -5.65 -27.63
C PHE A 347 -21.19 -5.14 -26.23
N GLY A 348 -21.87 -5.68 -25.21
CA GLY A 348 -21.65 -5.28 -23.81
C GLY A 348 -21.65 -6.48 -22.87
N ILE A 349 -20.58 -6.62 -22.09
CA ILE A 349 -20.31 -7.74 -21.19
C ILE A 349 -20.26 -7.21 -19.75
N GLY A 350 -20.97 -7.88 -18.82
CA GLY A 350 -20.82 -7.63 -17.37
C GLY A 350 -19.61 -8.37 -16.81
N LEU A 351 -18.62 -7.64 -16.28
CA LEU A 351 -17.37 -8.24 -15.78
C LEU A 351 -17.60 -9.16 -14.59
N GLU A 352 -18.46 -8.77 -13.65
CA GLU A 352 -18.83 -9.61 -12.51
C GLU A 352 -19.45 -10.93 -12.98
N ARG A 353 -20.36 -10.85 -13.96
CA ARG A 353 -21.05 -12.01 -14.50
C ARG A 353 -20.08 -13.04 -15.07
N ILE A 354 -19.15 -12.61 -15.92
CA ILE A 354 -18.15 -13.54 -16.48
C ILE A 354 -17.16 -14.04 -15.42
N THR A 355 -16.79 -13.20 -14.45
CA THR A 355 -15.92 -13.60 -13.32
C THR A 355 -16.59 -14.67 -12.46
N MET A 356 -17.85 -14.45 -12.09
CA MET A 356 -18.61 -15.42 -11.32
C MET A 356 -18.75 -16.75 -12.05
N LEU A 357 -19.04 -16.69 -13.34
CA LEU A 357 -19.17 -17.89 -14.19
C LEU A 357 -17.85 -18.65 -14.29
N ARG A 358 -16.73 -17.96 -14.49
CA ARG A 358 -15.42 -18.58 -14.66
C ARG A 358 -14.92 -19.28 -13.39
N TYR A 359 -15.14 -18.68 -12.23
CA TYR A 359 -14.64 -19.19 -10.95
C TYR A 359 -15.70 -19.90 -10.11
N GLY A 360 -16.94 -20.07 -10.63
CA GLY A 360 -18.02 -20.73 -9.91
C GLY A 360 -18.48 -19.96 -8.67
N ILE A 361 -18.30 -18.64 -8.64
CA ILE A 361 -18.72 -17.76 -7.54
C ILE A 361 -20.25 -17.64 -7.59
N LYS A 362 -20.90 -17.93 -6.46
CA LYS A 362 -22.38 -17.99 -6.39
C LYS A 362 -23.02 -16.69 -5.94
N ASP A 363 -22.27 -15.81 -5.32
CA ASP A 363 -22.75 -14.59 -4.72
C ASP A 363 -21.82 -13.44 -5.14
N LEU A 364 -22.39 -12.45 -5.84
CA LEU A 364 -21.68 -11.29 -6.36
C LEU A 364 -21.04 -10.45 -5.25
N ARG A 365 -21.65 -10.40 -4.06
CA ARG A 365 -21.17 -9.60 -2.92
C ARG A 365 -19.77 -9.99 -2.50
N LEU A 366 -19.39 -11.26 -2.66
CA LEU A 366 -18.03 -11.74 -2.36
C LEU A 366 -16.94 -11.00 -3.15
N LEU A 367 -17.26 -10.47 -4.32
CA LEU A 367 -16.33 -9.68 -5.14
C LEU A 367 -16.08 -8.27 -4.57
N PHE A 368 -16.94 -7.79 -3.66
CA PHE A 368 -16.87 -6.42 -3.13
C PHE A 368 -16.56 -6.35 -1.64
N GLU A 369 -16.75 -7.45 -0.88
CA GLU A 369 -16.57 -7.47 0.57
C GLU A 369 -15.11 -7.39 1.04
N GLY A 370 -14.15 -7.67 0.15
CA GLY A 370 -12.72 -7.62 0.48
C GLY A 370 -12.25 -8.70 1.47
N ASP A 371 -13.00 -9.81 1.61
CA ASP A 371 -12.62 -10.92 2.50
C ASP A 371 -11.33 -11.59 2.02
N LEU A 372 -10.26 -11.47 2.81
CA LEU A 372 -8.96 -12.03 2.48
C LEU A 372 -8.99 -13.56 2.33
N ARG A 373 -9.90 -14.27 3.02
CA ARG A 373 -10.06 -15.75 2.90
C ARG A 373 -10.59 -16.11 1.53
N PHE A 374 -11.47 -15.26 0.98
CA PHE A 374 -11.98 -15.40 -0.39
C PHE A 374 -10.89 -15.05 -1.41
N LEU A 375 -10.24 -13.89 -1.26
CA LEU A 375 -9.24 -13.40 -2.22
C LEU A 375 -8.00 -14.32 -2.30
N LYS A 376 -7.57 -14.91 -1.19
CA LYS A 376 -6.43 -15.86 -1.16
C LYS A 376 -6.66 -17.14 -2.00
N GLN A 377 -7.88 -17.44 -2.44
CA GLN A 377 -8.17 -18.60 -3.29
C GLN A 377 -7.76 -18.39 -4.76
N PHE A 378 -7.47 -17.15 -5.17
CA PHE A 378 -7.12 -16.79 -6.55
C PHE A 378 -5.60 -16.53 -6.70
N ARG A 379 -4.78 -17.48 -6.26
CA ARG A 379 -3.31 -17.44 -6.37
C ARG A 379 -2.84 -18.13 -7.64
#